data_e4e11d082fe78abbe3b0c2997ceb8b7f
#
_entry.id   e4e11d082fe78abbe3b0c2997ceb8b7f
#
_cell.length_a   1.000
_cell.length_b   1.000
_cell.length_c   1.000
_cell.angle_alpha   90.00
_cell.angle_beta   90.00
_cell.angle_gamma   90.00
#
_symmetry.space_group_name_H-M   'P 1'
#
loop_
_entity.id
_entity.type
_entity.pdbx_description
1 polymer ?
#
loop_
_entity_poly.entity_id
_entity_poly.type
_entity_poly.pdbx_seq_one_letter_code
_entity_poly.pdbx_strand_id
1 'polypeptide(L)'
;MDFSTIDVRYESDDATFQDLIDACHEKGIKLIQDVVWNHTGNFGEAYLCPMFTKEYNTIQDLASPSSMKVIPGSELDQAYPNYDNLGGSAQFQARLDIMQGIHTSGHNSNHYYHDAEIATYGQVTEQTGSIEGDCRDTNTENPAVAEYITNAYKEYVDMGVDGFRLDTEKHINRWTLNHAYFPAFASYDKFYIFGEVCARWNQYVNEGGLSDSPFFYTWKETDSKWTNNWGTSPSSWSQNFTNSKAHFSEYNNGNVPYNSTNAKLNGVTYHTPDYSQANGTGVIDFTMHWNFYTANSAFSTALGEDHAFNDSTWNVVYVDSHDYSPNECQDFRYTGGQEAWAENMDLMFTFRGIPCVYYGSEIMFQEGKKIDAGTTAALSTTGRAYFGDNITGSVTATDFGKYTNASGNVQSTLGHPLAKHLQQLNQIRRAIPALQKGQYNTSNVSNSNIGFIRRYTANGVDSLACVAISGGATFTGLPNGTYIDAVTGDQKTVSNGTLTVSSLGKANMRGYVCCASGFKGISGRIGSNGTYLK
;
A
#
# COMPACT_ATOMS: atom_id res chain seq x y z
N MET A 1 -20.48 -8.88 -9.71
CA MET A 1 -20.05 -8.18 -8.49
C MET A 1 -20.66 -6.80 -8.51
N ASP A 2 -21.20 -6.34 -7.41
CA ASP A 2 -21.75 -4.99 -7.25
C ASP A 2 -20.74 -4.14 -6.48
N PHE A 3 -20.19 -3.11 -7.10
CA PHE A 3 -19.17 -2.25 -6.49
C PHE A 3 -19.76 -1.21 -5.53
N SER A 4 -21.08 -0.98 -5.59
CA SER A 4 -21.75 0.06 -4.80
C SER A 4 -22.32 -0.45 -3.46
N THR A 5 -22.21 -1.75 -3.18
CA THR A 5 -22.76 -2.38 -1.97
C THR A 5 -21.67 -3.07 -1.16
N ILE A 6 -21.71 -2.88 0.16
CA ILE A 6 -20.93 -3.69 1.09
C ILE A 6 -21.56 -5.08 1.17
N ASP A 7 -20.72 -6.12 1.12
CA ASP A 7 -21.18 -7.50 1.29
C ASP A 7 -21.84 -7.65 2.67
N VAL A 8 -23.05 -8.18 2.68
CA VAL A 8 -23.86 -8.36 3.90
C VAL A 8 -23.16 -9.15 5.02
N ARG A 9 -22.12 -9.89 4.69
CA ARG A 9 -21.30 -10.62 5.68
C ARG A 9 -20.40 -9.71 6.51
N TYR A 10 -20.16 -8.47 6.07
CA TYR A 10 -19.34 -7.48 6.79
C TYR A 10 -20.17 -6.52 7.63
N GLU A 11 -21.49 -6.57 7.51
CA GLU A 11 -22.40 -5.75 8.30
C GLU A 11 -23.26 -6.62 9.21
N SER A 12 -23.87 -6.01 10.22
CA SER A 12 -24.81 -6.64 11.14
C SER A 12 -25.97 -5.68 11.43
N ASP A 13 -26.99 -6.18 12.11
CA ASP A 13 -28.13 -5.34 12.56
C ASP A 13 -27.68 -4.18 13.48
N ASP A 14 -26.51 -4.35 14.14
CA ASP A 14 -25.98 -3.40 15.13
C ASP A 14 -24.85 -2.52 14.60
N ALA A 15 -24.26 -2.83 13.43
CA ALA A 15 -23.11 -2.09 12.91
C ALA A 15 -23.02 -2.17 11.38
N THR A 16 -22.99 -1.02 10.76
CA THR A 16 -22.81 -0.83 9.32
C THR A 16 -21.41 -0.32 8.98
N PHE A 17 -21.07 -0.25 7.71
CA PHE A 17 -19.82 0.35 7.25
C PHE A 17 -19.74 1.85 7.61
N GLN A 18 -20.88 2.58 7.59
CA GLN A 18 -20.93 3.97 8.04
C GLN A 18 -20.59 4.09 9.53
N ASP A 19 -21.09 3.21 10.37
CA ASP A 19 -20.79 3.21 11.80
C ASP A 19 -19.27 3.00 12.05
N LEU A 20 -18.61 2.18 11.24
CA LEU A 20 -17.17 1.99 11.31
C LEU A 20 -16.41 3.28 10.95
N ILE A 21 -16.80 3.96 9.86
CA ILE A 21 -16.21 5.24 9.45
C ILE A 21 -16.35 6.27 10.57
N ASP A 22 -17.56 6.43 11.09
CA ASP A 22 -17.89 7.40 12.13
C ASP A 22 -17.09 7.13 13.42
N ALA A 23 -17.03 5.87 13.84
CA ALA A 23 -16.26 5.46 15.01
C ALA A 23 -14.76 5.71 14.86
N CYS A 24 -14.19 5.48 13.67
CA CYS A 24 -12.80 5.80 13.37
C CYS A 24 -12.56 7.32 13.47
N HIS A 25 -13.41 8.11 12.83
CA HIS A 25 -13.29 9.57 12.83
C HIS A 25 -13.44 10.18 14.21
N GLU A 26 -14.37 9.67 15.03
CA GLU A 26 -14.53 10.08 16.42
C GLU A 26 -13.23 9.91 17.24
N LYS A 27 -12.43 8.92 16.91
CA LYS A 27 -11.11 8.66 17.53
C LYS A 27 -9.95 9.36 16.81
N GLY A 28 -10.22 10.13 15.76
CA GLY A 28 -9.19 10.78 14.93
C GLY A 28 -8.39 9.80 14.07
N ILE A 29 -8.96 8.63 13.79
CA ILE A 29 -8.40 7.59 12.92
C ILE A 29 -8.94 7.79 11.51
N LYS A 30 -8.08 7.70 10.51
CA LYS A 30 -8.43 7.70 9.09
C LYS A 30 -8.70 6.29 8.62
N LEU A 31 -9.72 6.11 7.80
CA LEU A 31 -10.09 4.82 7.24
C LEU A 31 -9.67 4.76 5.77
N ILE A 32 -8.88 3.75 5.43
CA ILE A 32 -8.48 3.42 4.06
C ILE A 32 -9.21 2.14 3.68
N GLN A 33 -9.99 2.20 2.61
CA GLN A 33 -10.72 1.06 2.08
C GLN A 33 -9.85 0.30 1.06
N ASP A 34 -9.85 -1.02 1.16
CA ASP A 34 -9.31 -1.89 0.12
C ASP A 34 -10.31 -1.98 -1.04
N VAL A 35 -9.87 -1.67 -2.26
CA VAL A 35 -10.72 -1.55 -3.44
C VAL A 35 -10.15 -2.32 -4.61
N VAL A 36 -11.02 -2.91 -5.42
CA VAL A 36 -10.65 -3.68 -6.61
C VAL A 36 -11.26 -3.03 -7.84
N TRP A 37 -10.42 -2.50 -8.73
CA TRP A 37 -10.89 -1.92 -10.00
C TRP A 37 -10.63 -2.85 -11.18
N ASN A 38 -9.66 -3.75 -11.03
CA ASN A 38 -9.17 -4.60 -12.11
C ASN A 38 -10.14 -5.68 -12.53
N HIS A 39 -10.84 -6.31 -11.59
CA HIS A 39 -11.65 -7.50 -11.90
C HIS A 39 -12.94 -7.53 -11.11
N THR A 40 -13.89 -8.27 -11.67
CA THR A 40 -15.01 -8.83 -10.91
C THR A 40 -14.66 -10.27 -10.59
N GLY A 41 -14.99 -10.75 -9.43
CA GLY A 41 -14.61 -12.12 -9.16
C GLY A 41 -15.44 -12.74 -8.07
N ASN A 42 -15.24 -14.03 -7.96
CA ASN A 42 -15.79 -14.91 -6.97
C ASN A 42 -17.26 -14.60 -6.67
N PHE A 43 -18.16 -15.04 -7.56
CA PHE A 43 -19.61 -14.79 -7.48
C PHE A 43 -20.28 -15.45 -6.27
N GLY A 44 -19.53 -15.64 -5.22
CA GLY A 44 -19.99 -16.26 -4.01
C GLY A 44 -19.98 -17.79 -4.08
N GLU A 45 -19.34 -18.39 -3.13
CA GLU A 45 -19.28 -19.84 -3.02
C GLU A 45 -20.64 -20.44 -2.64
N ALA A 46 -21.46 -19.69 -1.91
CA ALA A 46 -22.80 -20.09 -1.48
C ALA A 46 -23.93 -19.21 -2.05
N TYR A 47 -23.59 -18.09 -2.67
CA TYR A 47 -24.56 -17.14 -3.23
C TYR A 47 -24.07 -16.62 -4.58
N LEU A 48 -25.00 -16.52 -5.53
CA LEU A 48 -24.73 -15.89 -6.82
C LEU A 48 -24.68 -14.38 -6.64
N CYS A 49 -23.49 -13.81 -6.77
CA CYS A 49 -23.33 -12.35 -6.75
C CYS A 49 -23.73 -11.74 -8.09
N PRO A 50 -24.22 -10.51 -8.11
CA PRO A 50 -24.49 -9.77 -9.33
C PRO A 50 -23.24 -9.67 -10.22
N MET A 51 -23.42 -9.63 -11.52
CA MET A 51 -22.34 -9.45 -12.50
C MET A 51 -22.80 -8.52 -13.62
N PHE A 52 -21.86 -7.92 -14.33
CA PHE A 52 -22.17 -7.09 -15.48
C PHE A 52 -22.79 -7.91 -16.61
N THR A 53 -23.81 -7.35 -17.22
CA THR A 53 -24.40 -7.89 -18.43
C THR A 53 -24.73 -6.80 -19.43
N LYS A 54 -24.99 -7.22 -20.66
CA LYS A 54 -25.46 -6.35 -21.72
C LYS A 54 -26.98 -6.50 -21.85
N GLU A 55 -27.67 -5.36 -21.89
CA GLU A 55 -29.09 -5.29 -22.24
C GLU A 55 -29.34 -4.89 -23.69
N TYR A 56 -28.36 -4.31 -24.37
CA TYR A 56 -28.53 -3.61 -25.63
C TYR A 56 -27.82 -4.32 -26.79
N ASN A 57 -28.23 -3.99 -28.00
CA ASN A 57 -27.79 -4.67 -29.21
C ASN A 57 -26.74 -3.90 -30.01
N THR A 58 -26.46 -2.65 -29.63
CA THR A 58 -25.50 -1.77 -30.33
C THR A 58 -24.37 -1.34 -29.42
N ILE A 59 -23.26 -0.92 -30.02
CA ILE A 59 -22.12 -0.39 -29.26
C ILE A 59 -22.45 0.94 -28.56
N GLN A 60 -23.36 1.72 -29.14
CA GLN A 60 -23.83 2.96 -28.53
C GLN A 60 -24.61 2.70 -27.24
N ASP A 61 -25.33 1.59 -27.19
CA ASP A 61 -26.04 1.17 -25.98
C ASP A 61 -25.08 0.75 -24.88
N LEU A 62 -23.91 0.25 -25.25
CA LEU A 62 -22.84 -0.11 -24.30
C LEU A 62 -22.06 1.11 -23.80
N ALA A 63 -22.35 2.24 -24.37
CA ALA A 63 -21.55 3.46 -24.30
C ALA A 63 -21.90 4.36 -23.12
N SER A 64 -22.65 3.91 -22.16
CA SER A 64 -23.05 4.70 -21.01
C SER A 64 -23.05 3.82 -19.76
N PRO A 65 -22.61 4.32 -18.58
CA PRO A 65 -22.75 3.59 -17.33
C PRO A 65 -24.16 3.10 -17.06
N SER A 66 -25.17 3.88 -17.46
CA SER A 66 -26.58 3.51 -17.31
C SER A 66 -27.02 2.33 -18.17
N SER A 67 -26.24 1.95 -19.18
CA SER A 67 -26.49 0.77 -20.01
C SER A 67 -25.84 -0.50 -19.46
N MET A 68 -24.97 -0.36 -18.47
CA MET A 68 -24.38 -1.47 -17.74
C MET A 68 -25.35 -1.95 -16.68
N LYS A 69 -25.63 -3.25 -16.70
CA LYS A 69 -26.46 -3.90 -15.71
C LYS A 69 -25.66 -4.83 -14.83
N VAL A 70 -26.15 -4.95 -13.63
CA VAL A 70 -25.73 -6.02 -12.72
C VAL A 70 -26.80 -7.11 -12.79
N ILE A 71 -26.44 -8.34 -13.12
CA ILE A 71 -27.37 -9.47 -13.13
C ILE A 71 -27.67 -9.84 -11.67
N PRO A 72 -28.92 -9.74 -11.20
CA PRO A 72 -29.26 -10.21 -9.87
C PRO A 72 -29.02 -11.71 -9.70
N GLY A 73 -28.67 -12.14 -8.50
CA GLY A 73 -28.49 -13.56 -8.18
C GLY A 73 -29.69 -14.42 -8.56
N SER A 74 -30.92 -13.89 -8.37
CA SER A 74 -32.15 -14.57 -8.77
C SER A 74 -32.26 -14.88 -10.26
N GLU A 75 -31.70 -14.07 -11.14
CA GLU A 75 -31.65 -14.34 -12.59
C GLU A 75 -30.63 -15.43 -12.90
N LEU A 76 -29.49 -15.44 -12.19
CA LEU A 76 -28.49 -16.51 -12.32
C LEU A 76 -29.00 -17.85 -11.80
N ASP A 77 -29.78 -17.85 -10.70
CA ASP A 77 -30.45 -19.02 -10.18
C ASP A 77 -31.47 -19.63 -11.17
N GLN A 78 -32.11 -18.79 -11.97
CA GLN A 78 -32.99 -19.27 -13.03
C GLN A 78 -32.23 -19.95 -14.15
N ALA A 79 -31.05 -19.44 -14.49
CA ALA A 79 -30.17 -20.04 -15.51
C ALA A 79 -29.51 -21.32 -15.02
N TYR A 80 -29.22 -21.40 -13.74
CA TYR A 80 -28.58 -22.55 -13.08
C TYR A 80 -29.37 -23.00 -11.84
N PRO A 81 -30.54 -23.63 -12.01
CA PRO A 81 -31.31 -24.17 -10.89
C PRO A 81 -30.45 -25.14 -10.07
N ASN A 82 -30.42 -24.97 -8.78
CA ASN A 82 -29.59 -25.72 -7.84
C ASN A 82 -28.10 -25.32 -7.80
N TYR A 83 -27.72 -24.14 -8.26
CA TYR A 83 -26.33 -23.68 -8.19
C TYR A 83 -25.72 -23.87 -6.79
N ASP A 84 -26.43 -23.48 -5.73
CA ASP A 84 -25.99 -23.61 -4.35
C ASP A 84 -25.74 -25.05 -3.89
N ASN A 85 -26.33 -26.02 -4.57
CA ASN A 85 -26.17 -27.44 -4.28
C ASN A 85 -25.11 -28.12 -5.16
N LEU A 86 -24.48 -27.38 -6.08
CA LEU A 86 -23.40 -27.90 -6.87
C LEU A 86 -22.12 -28.01 -6.03
N GLY A 87 -21.30 -29.01 -6.31
CA GLY A 87 -19.94 -29.05 -5.76
C GLY A 87 -19.08 -27.93 -6.33
N GLY A 88 -18.03 -27.49 -5.59
CA GLY A 88 -17.21 -26.34 -5.93
C GLY A 88 -16.72 -26.27 -7.38
N SER A 89 -16.25 -27.40 -7.95
CA SER A 89 -15.83 -27.45 -9.36
C SER A 89 -16.99 -27.24 -10.34
N ALA A 90 -18.20 -27.70 -10.01
CA ALA A 90 -19.36 -27.49 -10.86
C ALA A 90 -19.91 -26.06 -10.75
N GLN A 91 -19.84 -25.46 -9.58
CA GLN A 91 -20.14 -24.02 -9.39
C GLN A 91 -19.17 -23.16 -10.19
N PHE A 92 -17.88 -23.45 -10.09
CA PHE A 92 -16.85 -22.77 -10.88
C PHE A 92 -17.15 -22.87 -12.39
N GLN A 93 -17.43 -24.08 -12.90
CA GLN A 93 -17.77 -24.27 -14.31
C GLN A 93 -19.03 -23.51 -14.71
N ALA A 94 -20.06 -23.49 -13.86
CA ALA A 94 -21.29 -22.74 -14.12
C ALA A 94 -21.02 -21.24 -14.24
N ARG A 95 -20.13 -20.68 -13.40
CA ARG A 95 -19.71 -19.28 -13.50
C ARG A 95 -18.98 -18.99 -14.81
N LEU A 96 -18.05 -19.85 -15.20
CA LEU A 96 -17.35 -19.72 -16.49
C LEU A 96 -18.34 -19.82 -17.67
N ASP A 97 -19.30 -20.71 -17.62
CA ASP A 97 -20.32 -20.88 -18.67
C ASP A 97 -21.19 -19.63 -18.82
N ILE A 98 -21.54 -18.96 -17.71
CA ILE A 98 -22.26 -17.68 -17.74
C ILE A 98 -21.40 -16.60 -18.41
N MET A 99 -20.14 -16.46 -18.01
CA MET A 99 -19.23 -15.49 -18.61
C MET A 99 -19.01 -15.76 -20.09
N GLN A 100 -18.82 -17.01 -20.45
CA GLN A 100 -18.71 -17.44 -21.83
C GLN A 100 -20.01 -17.20 -22.62
N GLY A 101 -21.16 -17.42 -21.99
CA GLY A 101 -22.47 -17.13 -22.56
C GLY A 101 -22.66 -15.65 -22.87
N ILE A 102 -22.26 -14.76 -21.98
CA ILE A 102 -22.25 -13.31 -22.20
C ILE A 102 -21.35 -12.97 -23.38
N HIS A 103 -20.19 -13.60 -23.48
CA HIS A 103 -19.25 -13.40 -24.56
C HIS A 103 -19.77 -13.91 -25.92
N THR A 104 -20.30 -15.13 -25.95
CA THR A 104 -20.66 -15.83 -27.21
C THR A 104 -22.05 -15.51 -27.74
N SER A 105 -22.95 -15.01 -26.92
CA SER A 105 -24.36 -14.75 -27.30
C SER A 105 -24.58 -13.49 -28.18
N GLY A 106 -23.54 -13.03 -28.86
CA GLY A 106 -23.57 -11.76 -29.62
C GLY A 106 -23.46 -10.53 -28.72
N HIS A 107 -23.25 -10.74 -27.47
CA HIS A 107 -23.03 -9.72 -26.45
C HIS A 107 -21.56 -9.44 -26.26
N ASN A 108 -20.75 -9.36 -27.20
CA ASN A 108 -19.31 -9.17 -27.19
C ASN A 108 -18.77 -8.66 -25.81
N SER A 109 -18.31 -9.57 -24.96
CA SER A 109 -17.88 -9.27 -23.59
C SER A 109 -16.64 -8.38 -23.54
N ASN A 110 -15.88 -8.28 -24.62
CA ASN A 110 -14.76 -7.34 -24.76
C ASN A 110 -15.14 -5.88 -24.50
N HIS A 111 -16.41 -5.55 -24.55
CA HIS A 111 -16.85 -4.22 -24.16
C HIS A 111 -16.72 -3.98 -22.66
N TYR A 112 -16.97 -4.99 -21.83
CA TYR A 112 -16.97 -4.89 -20.37
C TYR A 112 -15.80 -5.65 -19.72
N TYR A 113 -15.33 -6.71 -20.36
CA TYR A 113 -14.30 -7.60 -19.88
C TYR A 113 -13.25 -7.85 -20.95
N HIS A 114 -12.03 -8.11 -20.53
CA HIS A 114 -11.02 -8.66 -21.42
C HIS A 114 -11.23 -10.17 -21.60
N ASP A 115 -10.90 -10.67 -22.80
CA ASP A 115 -11.13 -12.09 -23.13
C ASP A 115 -9.95 -13.01 -22.81
N ALA A 116 -8.77 -12.43 -22.59
CA ALA A 116 -7.57 -13.20 -22.36
C ALA A 116 -7.49 -13.74 -20.92
N GLU A 117 -6.73 -14.81 -20.76
CA GLU A 117 -6.17 -15.22 -19.49
C GLU A 117 -4.72 -14.75 -19.41
N ILE A 118 -4.17 -14.55 -18.21
CA ILE A 118 -2.75 -14.25 -18.05
C ILE A 118 -1.96 -15.49 -18.46
N ALA A 119 -1.28 -15.39 -19.60
CA ALA A 119 -0.45 -16.47 -20.11
C ALA A 119 0.92 -16.51 -19.41
N THR A 120 1.49 -15.35 -19.17
CA THR A 120 2.81 -15.17 -18.53
C THR A 120 2.91 -13.75 -17.99
N TYR A 121 3.43 -13.60 -16.79
CA TYR A 121 3.76 -12.30 -16.23
C TYR A 121 4.84 -11.59 -17.07
N GLY A 122 4.84 -10.27 -17.07
CA GLY A 122 5.72 -9.46 -17.92
C GLY A 122 5.27 -9.36 -19.38
N GLN A 123 4.08 -9.83 -19.70
CA GLN A 123 3.46 -9.70 -21.01
C GLN A 123 2.21 -8.84 -20.95
N VAL A 124 1.75 -8.35 -22.09
CA VAL A 124 0.56 -7.48 -22.16
C VAL A 124 -0.70 -8.11 -21.56
N THR A 125 -0.80 -9.43 -21.59
CA THR A 125 -1.90 -10.17 -20.95
C THR A 125 -1.93 -10.04 -19.43
N GLU A 126 -0.86 -9.60 -18.82
CA GLU A 126 -0.86 -9.24 -17.40
C GLU A 126 -1.80 -8.08 -17.07
N GLN A 127 -2.04 -7.18 -18.04
CA GLN A 127 -2.94 -6.03 -17.90
C GLN A 127 -4.22 -6.15 -18.76
N THR A 128 -4.42 -7.27 -19.42
CA THR A 128 -5.55 -7.49 -20.31
C THR A 128 -6.09 -8.92 -20.23
N GLY A 129 -5.84 -9.60 -19.13
CA GLY A 129 -6.25 -10.98 -18.92
C GLY A 129 -6.62 -11.28 -17.48
N SER A 130 -7.47 -12.28 -17.29
CA SER A 130 -7.94 -12.71 -15.98
C SER A 130 -6.80 -13.30 -15.15
N ILE A 131 -6.72 -12.94 -13.87
CA ILE A 131 -5.69 -13.39 -12.93
C ILE A 131 -5.94 -14.83 -12.51
N GLU A 132 -7.17 -15.12 -12.14
CA GLU A 132 -7.65 -16.43 -11.69
C GLU A 132 -8.95 -16.73 -12.42
N GLY A 133 -9.31 -17.99 -12.51
CA GLY A 133 -10.39 -18.46 -13.36
C GLY A 133 -11.72 -17.71 -13.26
N ASP A 134 -12.16 -17.32 -12.07
CA ASP A 134 -13.39 -16.55 -11.86
C ASP A 134 -13.18 -15.08 -11.48
N CYS A 135 -11.92 -14.63 -11.38
CA CYS A 135 -11.56 -13.21 -11.24
C CYS A 135 -11.46 -12.57 -12.63
N ARG A 136 -12.63 -12.30 -13.22
CA ARG A 136 -12.71 -11.85 -14.61
C ARG A 136 -12.25 -10.42 -14.75
N ASP A 137 -11.25 -10.21 -15.60
CA ASP A 137 -10.61 -8.93 -15.84
C ASP A 137 -11.57 -7.94 -16.50
N THR A 138 -11.77 -6.78 -15.92
CA THR A 138 -12.65 -5.76 -16.47
C THR A 138 -11.95 -4.99 -17.58
N ASN A 139 -12.69 -4.60 -18.63
CA ASN A 139 -12.15 -3.71 -19.66
C ASN A 139 -12.03 -2.28 -19.10
N THR A 140 -10.96 -2.05 -18.34
CA THR A 140 -10.66 -0.77 -17.70
C THR A 140 -10.42 0.35 -18.70
N GLU A 141 -10.16 0.03 -19.96
CA GLU A 141 -10.01 0.94 -21.10
C GLU A 141 -11.36 1.43 -21.66
N ASN A 142 -12.46 0.81 -21.24
CA ASN A 142 -13.79 1.27 -21.59
C ASN A 142 -14.22 2.44 -20.69
N PRO A 143 -14.44 3.65 -21.25
CA PRO A 143 -14.85 4.79 -20.43
C PRO A 143 -16.14 4.56 -19.63
N ALA A 144 -17.09 3.75 -20.14
CA ALA A 144 -18.31 3.43 -19.43
C ALA A 144 -18.05 2.53 -18.23
N VAL A 145 -17.11 1.57 -18.34
CA VAL A 145 -16.69 0.69 -17.22
C VAL A 145 -15.97 1.53 -16.17
N ALA A 146 -15.02 2.37 -16.60
CA ALA A 146 -14.27 3.24 -15.70
C ALA A 146 -15.20 4.21 -14.94
N GLU A 147 -16.16 4.82 -15.63
CA GLU A 147 -17.15 5.71 -15.02
C GLU A 147 -18.05 4.97 -14.03
N TYR A 148 -18.51 3.78 -14.38
CA TYR A 148 -19.33 2.95 -13.49
C TYR A 148 -18.57 2.61 -12.19
N ILE A 149 -17.35 2.09 -12.31
CA ILE A 149 -16.51 1.71 -11.17
C ILE A 149 -16.19 2.95 -10.31
N THR A 150 -15.71 4.02 -10.93
CA THR A 150 -15.33 5.22 -10.17
C THR A 150 -16.53 5.90 -9.49
N ASN A 151 -17.71 5.89 -10.11
CA ASN A 151 -18.90 6.43 -9.47
C ASN A 151 -19.33 5.59 -8.27
N ALA A 152 -19.29 4.27 -8.36
CA ALA A 152 -19.58 3.39 -7.23
C ALA A 152 -18.62 3.68 -6.04
N TYR A 153 -17.33 3.84 -6.30
CA TYR A 153 -16.36 4.12 -5.25
C TYR A 153 -16.40 5.56 -4.72
N LYS A 154 -16.91 6.54 -5.50
CA LYS A 154 -17.17 7.89 -4.98
C LYS A 154 -18.22 7.90 -3.87
N GLU A 155 -19.18 7.00 -3.92
CA GLU A 155 -20.18 6.86 -2.84
C GLU A 155 -19.50 6.58 -1.49
N TYR A 156 -18.46 5.74 -1.45
CA TYR A 156 -17.70 5.49 -0.23
C TYR A 156 -16.85 6.68 0.22
N VAL A 157 -16.31 7.45 -0.72
CA VAL A 157 -15.60 8.70 -0.37
C VAL A 157 -16.60 9.72 0.22
N ASP A 158 -17.78 9.81 -0.36
CA ASP A 158 -18.86 10.68 0.14
C ASP A 158 -19.40 10.21 1.51
N MET A 159 -19.33 8.92 1.83
CA MET A 159 -19.57 8.38 3.17
C MET A 159 -18.49 8.78 4.18
N GLY A 160 -17.28 9.14 3.72
CA GLY A 160 -16.18 9.57 4.57
C GLY A 160 -14.93 8.69 4.54
N VAL A 161 -14.80 7.74 3.61
CA VAL A 161 -13.55 7.01 3.41
C VAL A 161 -12.43 7.98 3.05
N ASP A 162 -11.29 7.89 3.71
CA ASP A 162 -10.18 8.84 3.60
C ASP A 162 -9.14 8.49 2.55
N GLY A 163 -9.19 7.28 2.01
CA GLY A 163 -8.27 6.83 0.96
C GLY A 163 -8.55 5.41 0.50
N PHE A 164 -7.86 4.99 -0.55
CA PHE A 164 -7.94 3.64 -1.09
C PHE A 164 -6.59 2.93 -1.10
N ARG A 165 -6.62 1.65 -0.76
CA ARG A 165 -5.60 0.68 -1.18
C ARG A 165 -6.14 -0.01 -2.42
N LEU A 166 -5.53 0.23 -3.56
CA LEU A 166 -5.94 -0.37 -4.83
C LEU A 166 -5.30 -1.76 -4.95
N ASP A 167 -6.14 -2.77 -4.81
CA ASP A 167 -5.77 -4.15 -5.07
C ASP A 167 -5.42 -4.34 -6.55
N THR A 168 -4.43 -5.19 -6.82
CA THR A 168 -4.09 -5.57 -8.20
C THR A 168 -3.85 -4.39 -9.15
N GLU A 169 -3.33 -3.26 -8.66
CA GLU A 169 -3.00 -2.09 -9.49
C GLU A 169 -2.08 -2.46 -10.66
N LYS A 170 -1.18 -3.41 -10.46
CA LYS A 170 -0.27 -3.94 -11.47
C LYS A 170 -0.98 -4.39 -12.76
N HIS A 171 -2.19 -4.88 -12.62
CA HIS A 171 -2.99 -5.45 -13.70
C HIS A 171 -3.82 -4.41 -14.47
N ILE A 172 -3.72 -3.13 -14.11
CA ILE A 172 -4.31 -2.02 -14.86
C ILE A 172 -3.18 -1.17 -15.44
N ASN A 173 -3.28 -0.83 -16.73
CA ASN A 173 -2.27 -0.01 -17.36
C ASN A 173 -2.17 1.38 -16.70
N ARG A 174 -0.94 1.84 -16.42
CA ARG A 174 -0.71 3.17 -15.83
C ARG A 174 -1.34 4.29 -16.66
N TRP A 175 -1.32 4.19 -17.97
CA TRP A 175 -1.95 5.16 -18.87
C TRP A 175 -3.46 5.25 -18.63
N THR A 176 -4.12 4.10 -18.50
CA THR A 176 -5.55 3.99 -18.15
C THR A 176 -5.83 4.62 -16.78
N LEU A 177 -5.05 4.27 -15.76
CA LEU A 177 -5.19 4.85 -14.42
C LEU A 177 -5.06 6.38 -14.43
N ASN A 178 -4.07 6.90 -15.13
CA ASN A 178 -3.83 8.35 -15.22
C ASN A 178 -4.92 9.10 -16.01
N HIS A 179 -5.63 8.44 -16.91
CA HIS A 179 -6.68 9.08 -17.72
C HIS A 179 -8.09 8.93 -17.17
N ALA A 180 -8.42 7.77 -16.63
CA ALA A 180 -9.79 7.43 -16.28
C ALA A 180 -10.05 7.36 -14.76
N TYR A 181 -9.13 6.79 -13.99
CA TYR A 181 -9.40 6.47 -12.58
C TYR A 181 -8.89 7.54 -11.62
N PHE A 182 -7.61 7.87 -11.62
CA PHE A 182 -7.06 8.85 -10.68
C PHE A 182 -7.70 10.24 -10.80
N PRO A 183 -7.96 10.76 -12.02
CA PRO A 183 -8.64 12.05 -12.17
C PRO A 183 -10.04 12.09 -11.54
N ALA A 184 -10.73 10.95 -11.47
CA ALA A 184 -12.07 10.87 -10.88
C ALA A 184 -12.09 11.22 -9.38
N PHE A 185 -10.96 11.07 -8.70
CA PHE A 185 -10.80 11.34 -7.25
C PHE A 185 -9.95 12.58 -6.97
N ALA A 186 -9.40 13.24 -7.98
CA ALA A 186 -8.49 14.38 -7.81
C ALA A 186 -9.11 15.61 -7.14
N SER A 187 -10.44 15.72 -7.10
CA SER A 187 -11.15 16.83 -6.46
C SER A 187 -11.33 16.65 -4.95
N TYR A 188 -11.13 15.47 -4.42
CA TYR A 188 -11.24 15.20 -2.99
C TYR A 188 -9.97 15.64 -2.25
N ASP A 189 -10.11 16.60 -1.32
CA ASP A 189 -8.98 17.13 -0.55
C ASP A 189 -8.41 16.07 0.40
N LYS A 190 -7.09 15.92 0.40
CA LYS A 190 -6.36 14.98 1.28
C LYS A 190 -6.75 13.51 1.11
N PHE A 191 -7.33 13.16 -0.01
CA PHE A 191 -7.63 11.78 -0.34
C PHE A 191 -6.38 11.08 -0.85
N TYR A 192 -6.04 9.93 -0.29
CA TYR A 192 -4.82 9.22 -0.63
C TYR A 192 -5.12 7.87 -1.27
N ILE A 193 -4.49 7.61 -2.43
CA ILE A 193 -4.56 6.33 -3.13
C ILE A 193 -3.16 5.74 -3.17
N PHE A 194 -3.05 4.47 -2.84
CA PHE A 194 -1.84 3.68 -3.08
C PHE A 194 -2.23 2.28 -3.53
N GLY A 195 -1.38 1.66 -4.35
CA GLY A 195 -1.77 0.41 -4.96
C GLY A 195 -0.77 -0.73 -4.79
N GLU A 196 -1.29 -1.91 -5.06
CA GLU A 196 -0.54 -3.14 -5.07
C GLU A 196 0.03 -3.40 -6.45
N VAL A 197 1.32 -3.06 -6.61
CA VAL A 197 2.12 -3.45 -7.77
C VAL A 197 3.11 -4.51 -7.30
N CYS A 198 2.62 -5.75 -7.18
CA CYS A 198 3.40 -6.85 -6.63
C CYS A 198 4.50 -7.29 -7.60
N ALA A 199 5.73 -6.89 -7.30
CA ALA A 199 6.93 -7.26 -8.04
C ALA A 199 7.80 -8.15 -7.16
N ARG A 200 8.15 -9.35 -7.63
CA ARG A 200 8.86 -10.35 -6.81
C ARG A 200 10.37 -10.17 -6.72
N TRP A 201 10.97 -9.38 -7.57
CA TRP A 201 12.42 -9.29 -7.67
C TRP A 201 12.92 -7.89 -7.42
N ASN A 202 14.08 -7.75 -6.83
CA ASN A 202 14.80 -6.50 -6.61
C ASN A 202 15.36 -5.92 -7.92
N GLN A 203 14.54 -5.78 -8.93
CA GLN A 203 14.98 -5.26 -10.20
C GLN A 203 14.08 -4.12 -10.63
N TYR A 204 14.65 -3.20 -11.39
CA TYR A 204 13.93 -2.12 -12.03
C TYR A 204 12.81 -2.61 -12.94
N VAL A 205 12.91 -3.88 -13.30
CA VAL A 205 12.02 -4.54 -14.21
C VAL A 205 11.54 -5.81 -13.55
N ASN A 206 10.26 -5.89 -13.25
CA ASN A 206 9.65 -7.10 -12.75
C ASN A 206 9.47 -8.08 -13.91
N GLU A 207 9.88 -9.33 -13.73
CA GLU A 207 9.59 -10.49 -14.61
C GLU A 207 9.68 -10.25 -16.13
N GLY A 208 10.01 -9.07 -16.62
CA GLY A 208 10.16 -8.79 -18.05
C GLY A 208 9.98 -7.35 -18.47
N GLY A 209 9.43 -6.45 -17.66
CA GLY A 209 9.18 -5.11 -18.13
C GLY A 209 9.04 -4.02 -17.09
N LEU A 210 9.22 -2.79 -17.55
CA LEU A 210 8.98 -1.61 -16.73
C LEU A 210 7.49 -1.38 -16.47
N SER A 211 6.64 -1.71 -17.45
CA SER A 211 5.20 -1.40 -17.44
C SER A 211 4.43 -2.01 -16.27
N ASP A 212 4.97 -3.04 -15.63
CA ASP A 212 4.43 -3.76 -14.49
C ASP A 212 5.27 -3.59 -13.22
N SER A 213 6.20 -2.64 -13.23
CA SER A 213 7.08 -2.34 -12.10
C SER A 213 6.45 -1.32 -11.14
N PRO A 214 6.58 -1.47 -9.80
CA PRO A 214 6.08 -0.50 -8.83
C PRO A 214 6.63 0.91 -9.04
N PHE A 215 7.84 1.05 -9.54
CA PHE A 215 8.44 2.35 -9.85
C PHE A 215 7.62 3.12 -10.87
N PHE A 216 7.18 2.44 -11.93
CA PHE A 216 6.49 3.04 -13.06
C PHE A 216 5.16 3.68 -12.66
N TYR A 217 4.46 3.09 -11.71
CA TYR A 217 3.16 3.56 -11.24
C TYR A 217 3.22 4.84 -10.40
N THR A 218 4.38 5.26 -9.93
CA THR A 218 4.54 6.52 -9.19
C THR A 218 4.72 7.76 -10.11
N TRP A 219 4.87 7.53 -11.42
CA TRP A 219 5.06 8.57 -12.42
C TRP A 219 3.79 8.79 -13.24
N LYS A 220 3.41 10.05 -13.46
CA LYS A 220 2.34 10.35 -14.40
C LYS A 220 2.82 10.19 -15.84
N GLU A 221 1.87 9.99 -16.73
CA GLU A 221 2.16 10.05 -18.15
C GLU A 221 2.38 11.49 -18.60
N THR A 222 3.50 11.76 -19.26
CA THR A 222 3.88 13.10 -19.73
C THR A 222 4.15 13.16 -21.24
N ASP A 223 4.28 12.02 -21.90
CA ASP A 223 4.45 11.99 -23.34
C ASP A 223 3.17 12.44 -24.04
N SER A 224 3.29 13.45 -24.91
CA SER A 224 2.17 14.00 -25.67
C SER A 224 1.47 12.98 -26.56
N LYS A 225 2.19 11.95 -27.02
CA LYS A 225 1.61 10.81 -27.73
C LYS A 225 0.55 10.10 -26.91
N TRP A 226 0.75 10.00 -25.60
CA TRP A 226 -0.12 9.27 -24.69
C TRP A 226 -1.10 10.18 -23.95
N THR A 227 -0.69 11.38 -23.54
CA THR A 227 -1.56 12.32 -22.82
C THR A 227 -2.72 12.85 -23.64
N ASN A 228 -2.61 12.86 -24.97
CA ASN A 228 -3.64 13.36 -25.89
C ASN A 228 -4.44 12.25 -26.59
N ASN A 229 -4.25 11.00 -26.20
CA ASN A 229 -4.71 9.87 -27.00
C ASN A 229 -5.82 9.04 -26.32
N TRP A 230 -6.34 9.52 -25.20
CA TRP A 230 -7.47 8.90 -24.51
C TRP A 230 -8.79 9.34 -25.14
N GLY A 231 -9.55 8.36 -25.65
CA GLY A 231 -10.92 8.61 -26.09
C GLY A 231 -11.88 8.58 -24.91
N THR A 232 -12.55 9.69 -24.66
CA THR A 232 -13.52 9.81 -23.54
C THR A 232 -14.91 9.31 -23.88
N SER A 233 -15.23 9.19 -25.18
CA SER A 233 -16.48 8.59 -25.60
C SER A 233 -16.47 7.09 -25.28
N PRO A 234 -17.53 6.55 -24.75
CA PRO A 234 -17.66 5.11 -24.53
C PRO A 234 -17.44 4.26 -25.79
N SER A 235 -17.77 4.75 -26.97
CA SER A 235 -17.44 4.09 -28.24
C SER A 235 -15.94 3.99 -28.52
N SER A 236 -15.10 4.71 -27.77
CA SER A 236 -13.64 4.67 -27.90
C SER A 236 -12.99 3.45 -27.23
N TRP A 237 -13.73 2.59 -26.54
CA TRP A 237 -13.20 1.48 -25.76
C TRP A 237 -12.19 0.62 -26.55
N SER A 238 -12.46 0.32 -27.81
CA SER A 238 -11.60 -0.52 -28.65
C SER A 238 -10.29 0.18 -29.02
N GLN A 239 -10.35 1.50 -29.28
CA GLN A 239 -9.15 2.29 -29.53
C GLN A 239 -8.32 2.46 -28.28
N ASN A 240 -8.95 2.73 -27.15
CA ASN A 240 -8.28 2.83 -25.86
C ASN A 240 -7.58 1.50 -25.51
N PHE A 241 -8.26 0.37 -25.68
CA PHE A 241 -7.67 -0.95 -25.48
C PHE A 241 -6.45 -1.21 -26.38
N THR A 242 -6.52 -0.78 -27.65
CA THR A 242 -5.38 -0.87 -28.55
C THR A 242 -4.22 0.01 -28.09
N ASN A 243 -4.53 1.22 -27.64
CA ASN A 243 -3.54 2.16 -27.12
C ASN A 243 -2.90 1.67 -25.83
N SER A 244 -3.67 1.09 -24.91
CA SER A 244 -3.17 0.51 -23.67
C SER A 244 -2.12 -0.58 -23.94
N LYS A 245 -2.43 -1.50 -24.85
CA LYS A 245 -1.47 -2.54 -25.25
C LYS A 245 -0.21 -1.97 -25.91
N ALA A 246 -0.35 -0.93 -26.72
CA ALA A 246 0.79 -0.27 -27.34
C ALA A 246 1.64 0.49 -26.32
N HIS A 247 1.02 1.14 -25.35
CA HIS A 247 1.67 1.80 -24.21
C HIS A 247 2.46 0.80 -23.38
N PHE A 248 1.83 -0.32 -22.99
CA PHE A 248 2.52 -1.41 -22.30
C PHE A 248 3.78 -1.84 -23.05
N SER A 249 3.64 -2.16 -24.33
CA SER A 249 4.73 -2.69 -25.16
C SER A 249 5.87 -1.68 -25.36
N GLU A 250 5.55 -0.39 -25.47
CA GLU A 250 6.55 0.67 -25.61
C GLU A 250 7.39 0.82 -24.35
N TYR A 251 6.76 0.85 -23.17
CA TYR A 251 7.46 1.02 -21.91
C TYR A 251 8.03 -0.28 -21.35
N ASN A 252 7.54 -1.43 -21.76
CA ASN A 252 8.04 -2.71 -21.25
C ASN A 252 9.54 -2.92 -21.52
N ASN A 253 10.06 -2.35 -22.61
CA ASN A 253 11.48 -2.34 -22.95
C ASN A 253 12.15 -0.97 -22.68
N GLY A 254 11.44 -0.07 -22.01
CA GLY A 254 11.90 1.28 -21.71
C GLY A 254 12.87 1.37 -20.54
N ASN A 255 13.43 2.55 -20.38
CA ASN A 255 14.19 2.87 -19.19
C ASN A 255 13.25 3.42 -18.11
N VAL A 256 13.52 3.07 -16.85
CA VAL A 256 12.86 3.67 -15.69
C VAL A 256 12.98 5.20 -15.75
N PRO A 257 11.91 5.97 -15.57
CA PRO A 257 12.02 7.39 -15.30
C PRO A 257 12.97 7.59 -14.12
N TYR A 258 13.75 8.64 -14.15
CA TYR A 258 14.83 8.80 -13.19
C TYR A 258 14.68 10.11 -12.44
N ASN A 259 14.51 10.04 -11.15
CA ASN A 259 14.53 11.25 -10.34
C ASN A 259 15.99 11.63 -10.01
N SER A 260 16.53 12.58 -10.78
CA SER A 260 17.87 13.13 -10.57
C SER A 260 17.88 14.41 -9.75
N THR A 261 16.71 14.88 -9.32
CA THR A 261 16.59 16.16 -8.63
C THR A 261 17.00 16.03 -7.18
N ASN A 262 18.06 16.71 -6.81
CA ASN A 262 18.58 16.74 -5.45
C ASN A 262 18.72 18.19 -4.97
N ALA A 263 17.98 18.58 -3.94
CA ALA A 263 18.16 19.87 -3.30
C ALA A 263 19.31 19.82 -2.31
N LYS A 264 20.10 20.89 -2.29
CA LYS A 264 21.12 21.11 -1.26
C LYS A 264 20.55 21.92 -0.12
N LEU A 265 20.60 21.37 1.09
CA LEU A 265 20.22 22.03 2.31
C LEU A 265 21.47 22.13 3.20
N ASN A 266 22.01 23.34 3.38
CA ASN A 266 23.26 23.58 4.11
C ASN A 266 24.46 22.76 3.57
N GLY A 267 24.58 22.66 2.25
CA GLY A 267 25.66 21.93 1.60
C GLY A 267 25.47 20.40 1.50
N VAL A 268 24.47 19.86 2.18
CA VAL A 268 24.12 18.42 2.13
C VAL A 268 23.08 18.18 1.05
N THR A 269 23.27 17.17 0.23
CA THR A 269 22.34 16.79 -0.82
C THR A 269 21.31 15.81 -0.27
N TYR A 270 20.05 16.11 -0.48
CA TYR A 270 18.93 15.23 -0.14
C TYR A 270 18.21 14.80 -1.42
N HIS A 271 17.71 13.56 -1.43
CA HIS A 271 16.78 13.14 -2.46
C HIS A 271 15.54 14.04 -2.42
N THR A 272 15.14 14.56 -3.56
CA THR A 272 13.96 15.42 -3.68
C THR A 272 13.13 14.97 -4.87
N PRO A 273 11.83 14.73 -4.67
CA PRO A 273 10.94 14.32 -5.75
C PRO A 273 10.71 15.45 -6.76
N ASP A 274 10.44 15.06 -7.99
CA ASP A 274 9.89 15.95 -9.00
C ASP A 274 8.35 15.86 -8.99
N TYR A 275 7.74 16.65 -8.15
CA TYR A 275 6.28 16.67 -8.03
C TYR A 275 5.54 17.06 -9.31
N SER A 276 6.21 17.68 -10.29
CA SER A 276 5.60 17.99 -11.58
C SER A 276 5.31 16.73 -12.41
N GLN A 277 6.03 15.64 -12.11
CA GLN A 277 5.90 14.35 -12.78
C GLN A 277 5.28 13.26 -11.90
N ALA A 278 4.88 13.58 -10.69
CA ALA A 278 4.16 12.65 -9.81
C ALA A 278 2.71 12.48 -10.28
N ASN A 279 2.20 11.27 -10.25
CA ASN A 279 0.78 11.03 -10.55
C ASN A 279 -0.15 11.33 -9.34
N GLY A 280 0.42 11.55 -8.16
CA GLY A 280 -0.33 11.86 -6.94
C GLY A 280 -0.69 10.64 -6.10
N THR A 281 -0.28 9.44 -6.50
CA THR A 281 -0.51 8.19 -5.78
C THR A 281 0.79 7.60 -5.24
N GLY A 282 0.66 6.68 -4.28
CA GLY A 282 1.75 5.85 -3.79
C GLY A 282 1.61 4.40 -4.25
N VAL A 283 2.55 3.58 -3.87
CA VAL A 283 2.50 2.13 -4.06
C VAL A 283 2.94 1.42 -2.79
N ILE A 284 2.64 0.13 -2.66
CA ILE A 284 3.28 -0.74 -1.67
C ILE A 284 4.74 -0.92 -2.08
N ASP A 285 5.66 -0.71 -1.14
CA ASP A 285 7.11 -0.84 -1.38
C ASP A 285 7.53 -2.31 -1.37
N PHE A 286 7.16 -3.03 -2.43
CA PHE A 286 7.48 -4.45 -2.54
C PHE A 286 8.98 -4.72 -2.57
N THR A 287 9.79 -3.78 -3.06
CA THR A 287 11.25 -3.97 -3.08
C THR A 287 11.83 -4.01 -1.67
N MET A 288 11.37 -3.13 -0.77
CA MET A 288 11.71 -3.25 0.65
C MET A 288 11.07 -4.47 1.30
N HIS A 289 9.78 -4.72 1.02
CA HIS A 289 9.01 -5.80 1.62
C HIS A 289 9.71 -7.16 1.47
N TRP A 290 10.10 -7.53 0.25
CA TRP A 290 10.75 -8.81 0.00
C TRP A 290 12.08 -8.98 0.74
N ASN A 291 12.72 -7.88 1.15
CA ASN A 291 14.01 -7.88 1.81
C ASN A 291 13.95 -7.64 3.32
N PHE A 292 12.77 -7.47 3.88
CA PHE A 292 12.59 -7.24 5.32
C PHE A 292 12.82 -8.46 6.22
N TYR A 293 13.42 -9.53 5.71
CA TYR A 293 13.90 -10.56 6.65
C TYR A 293 14.90 -9.98 7.64
N THR A 294 15.70 -9.01 7.22
CA THR A 294 16.49 -8.14 8.09
C THR A 294 16.35 -6.67 7.67
N ALA A 295 16.34 -5.77 8.63
CA ALA A 295 16.30 -4.33 8.35
C ALA A 295 17.46 -3.85 7.48
N ASN A 296 18.65 -4.43 7.65
CA ASN A 296 19.82 -4.07 6.84
C ASN A 296 19.65 -4.45 5.35
N SER A 297 19.06 -5.60 5.05
CA SER A 297 18.77 -5.99 3.66
C SER A 297 17.76 -5.05 3.03
N ALA A 298 16.65 -4.78 3.73
CA ALA A 298 15.63 -3.84 3.24
C ALA A 298 16.19 -2.42 3.02
N PHE A 299 17.01 -1.94 3.94
CA PHE A 299 17.68 -0.65 3.83
C PHE A 299 18.62 -0.58 2.62
N SER A 300 19.45 -1.59 2.43
CA SER A 300 20.40 -1.65 1.31
C SER A 300 19.69 -1.70 -0.05
N THR A 301 18.63 -2.49 -0.16
CA THR A 301 17.79 -2.57 -1.36
C THR A 301 17.14 -1.22 -1.66
N ALA A 302 16.53 -0.62 -0.65
CA ALA A 302 15.90 0.68 -0.79
C ALA A 302 16.88 1.77 -1.29
N LEU A 303 18.11 1.80 -0.78
CA LEU A 303 19.12 2.75 -1.24
C LEU A 303 19.52 2.55 -2.71
N GLY A 304 19.54 1.31 -3.18
CA GLY A 304 19.86 0.99 -4.57
C GLY A 304 18.80 1.40 -5.58
N GLU A 305 17.55 1.43 -5.16
CA GLU A 305 16.39 1.55 -6.07
C GLU A 305 15.56 2.83 -5.88
N ASP A 306 15.85 3.60 -4.84
CA ASP A 306 15.05 4.79 -4.49
C ASP A 306 14.90 5.80 -5.63
N HIS A 307 15.93 5.95 -6.45
CA HIS A 307 15.94 6.88 -7.59
C HIS A 307 14.89 6.55 -8.66
N ALA A 308 14.41 5.33 -8.70
CA ALA A 308 13.41 4.88 -9.67
C ALA A 308 11.98 5.30 -9.29
N PHE A 309 11.69 5.47 -8.00
CA PHE A 309 10.42 6.03 -7.56
C PHE A 309 10.38 7.55 -7.77
N ASN A 310 9.21 8.11 -8.05
CA ASN A 310 9.05 9.57 -8.04
C ASN A 310 9.28 10.14 -6.63
N ASP A 311 8.55 9.63 -5.65
CA ASP A 311 8.76 9.94 -4.23
C ASP A 311 8.48 8.72 -3.35
N SER A 312 9.53 7.98 -3.00
CA SER A 312 9.41 6.79 -2.16
C SER A 312 8.98 7.08 -0.71
N THR A 313 8.95 8.34 -0.29
CA THR A 313 8.41 8.69 1.04
C THR A 313 6.90 8.50 1.13
N TRP A 314 6.22 8.37 0.00
CA TRP A 314 4.79 8.05 -0.09
C TRP A 314 4.50 6.57 -0.27
N ASN A 315 5.51 5.72 -0.43
CA ASN A 315 5.30 4.28 -0.48
C ASN A 315 4.80 3.75 0.86
N VAL A 316 3.90 2.78 0.82
CA VAL A 316 3.46 2.06 2.02
C VAL A 316 4.42 0.90 2.29
N VAL A 317 4.95 0.84 3.51
CA VAL A 317 6.02 -0.10 3.89
C VAL A 317 5.52 -1.04 4.98
N TYR A 318 5.65 -2.34 4.77
CA TYR A 318 5.34 -3.38 5.76
C TYR A 318 6.33 -4.55 5.70
N VAL A 319 6.41 -5.31 6.77
CA VAL A 319 7.23 -6.54 6.86
C VAL A 319 6.41 -7.74 6.42
N ASP A 320 5.30 -8.02 7.10
CA ASP A 320 4.34 -9.04 6.68
C ASP A 320 2.95 -8.43 6.42
N SER A 321 2.15 -9.15 5.67
CA SER A 321 0.79 -8.75 5.30
C SER A 321 -0.17 -9.94 5.38
N HIS A 322 -1.38 -9.75 4.88
CA HIS A 322 -2.35 -10.84 4.73
C HIS A 322 -2.03 -11.79 3.56
N ASP A 323 -1.08 -11.44 2.68
CA ASP A 323 -0.70 -12.22 1.51
C ASP A 323 0.73 -12.75 1.58
N TYR A 324 1.68 -11.91 2.00
CA TYR A 324 3.10 -12.23 1.89
C TYR A 324 3.91 -11.79 3.11
N SER A 325 5.03 -12.45 3.29
CA SER A 325 6.16 -12.07 4.15
C SER A 325 7.45 -11.95 3.32
N PRO A 326 8.59 -11.52 3.89
CA PRO A 326 9.87 -11.49 3.20
C PRO A 326 10.25 -12.81 2.53
N ASN A 327 11.11 -12.75 1.51
CA ASN A 327 11.47 -13.89 0.66
C ASN A 327 11.80 -15.18 1.42
N GLU A 328 12.47 -15.10 2.56
CA GLU A 328 12.90 -16.25 3.35
C GLU A 328 11.74 -16.99 4.04
N CYS A 329 10.59 -16.33 4.17
CA CYS A 329 9.40 -16.90 4.80
C CYS A 329 8.10 -16.50 4.07
N GLN A 330 8.16 -16.32 2.77
CA GLN A 330 7.15 -15.69 1.93
C GLN A 330 5.70 -16.09 2.22
N ASP A 331 5.43 -17.38 2.40
CA ASP A 331 4.07 -17.92 2.60
C ASP A 331 3.66 -17.99 4.09
N PHE A 332 4.50 -17.52 5.00
CA PHE A 332 4.30 -17.66 6.44
C PHE A 332 4.37 -16.31 7.13
N ARG A 333 3.64 -16.14 8.24
CA ARG A 333 3.85 -14.99 9.11
C ARG A 333 5.32 -14.93 9.49
N TYR A 334 5.88 -13.73 9.51
CA TYR A 334 7.31 -13.47 9.66
C TYR A 334 8.00 -14.30 10.75
N THR A 335 9.13 -14.92 10.42
CA THR A 335 9.85 -15.88 11.25
C THR A 335 11.23 -15.40 11.71
N GLY A 336 11.57 -14.13 11.51
CA GLY A 336 12.89 -13.59 11.85
C GLY A 336 13.14 -13.39 13.36
N GLY A 337 12.11 -13.57 14.18
CA GLY A 337 12.17 -13.44 15.63
C GLY A 337 12.04 -12.00 16.14
N GLN A 338 11.89 -11.87 17.45
CA GLN A 338 11.47 -10.64 18.12
C GLN A 338 12.47 -9.47 17.97
N GLU A 339 13.77 -9.74 18.04
CA GLU A 339 14.79 -8.67 17.86
C GLU A 339 14.83 -8.16 16.42
N ALA A 340 14.68 -9.06 15.43
CA ALA A 340 14.61 -8.65 14.04
C ALA A 340 13.30 -7.87 13.75
N TRP A 341 12.18 -8.26 14.37
CA TRP A 341 10.95 -7.45 14.33
C TRP A 341 11.19 -6.02 14.84
N ALA A 342 11.82 -5.88 16.01
CA ALA A 342 12.09 -4.57 16.60
C ALA A 342 13.00 -3.73 15.70
N GLU A 343 14.04 -4.31 15.12
CA GLU A 343 14.95 -3.64 14.17
C GLU A 343 14.22 -3.22 12.88
N ASN A 344 13.35 -4.08 12.36
CA ASN A 344 12.52 -3.75 11.19
C ASN A 344 11.56 -2.59 11.49
N MET A 345 10.93 -2.59 12.68
CA MET A 345 10.08 -1.48 13.11
C MET A 345 10.85 -0.17 13.24
N ASP A 346 12.09 -0.20 13.77
CA ASP A 346 12.95 0.99 13.82
C ASP A 346 13.12 1.58 12.41
N LEU A 347 13.44 0.74 11.42
CA LEU A 347 13.61 1.19 10.04
C LEU A 347 12.30 1.71 9.44
N MET A 348 11.20 0.97 9.55
CA MET A 348 9.89 1.36 9.02
C MET A 348 9.42 2.72 9.54
N PHE A 349 9.62 2.98 10.83
CA PHE A 349 9.10 4.18 11.48
C PHE A 349 10.01 5.41 11.35
N THR A 350 11.26 5.23 10.93
CA THR A 350 12.23 6.34 10.93
C THR A 350 12.84 6.63 9.57
N PHE A 351 12.90 5.65 8.66
CA PHE A 351 13.57 5.83 7.37
C PHE A 351 12.65 6.52 6.35
N ARG A 352 12.03 5.80 5.44
CA ARG A 352 11.16 6.36 4.40
C ARG A 352 9.84 5.61 4.35
N GLY A 353 8.86 6.21 3.70
CA GLY A 353 7.56 5.59 3.50
C GLY A 353 6.60 5.74 4.68
N ILE A 354 5.43 5.19 4.49
CA ILE A 354 4.32 5.17 5.44
C ILE A 354 4.29 3.78 6.07
N PRO A 355 4.61 3.65 7.36
CA PRO A 355 4.64 2.33 8.00
C PRO A 355 3.24 1.75 8.10
N CYS A 356 3.09 0.50 7.69
CA CYS A 356 1.89 -0.29 7.84
C CYS A 356 2.21 -1.55 8.68
N VAL A 357 1.45 -1.80 9.71
CA VAL A 357 1.61 -2.96 10.59
C VAL A 357 0.41 -3.88 10.41
N TYR A 358 0.64 -5.10 9.94
CA TYR A 358 -0.40 -6.10 9.85
C TYR A 358 -0.86 -6.51 11.26
N TYR A 359 -2.16 -6.70 11.47
CA TYR A 359 -2.69 -6.98 12.81
C TYR A 359 -1.98 -8.17 13.46
N GLY A 360 -1.64 -8.00 14.72
CA GLY A 360 -0.96 -9.00 15.52
C GLY A 360 0.57 -9.04 15.35
N SER A 361 1.16 -8.34 14.38
CA SER A 361 2.63 -8.29 14.22
C SER A 361 3.30 -7.66 15.44
N GLU A 362 2.59 -6.78 16.14
CA GLU A 362 3.05 -6.14 17.39
C GLU A 362 3.22 -7.10 18.55
N ILE A 363 2.78 -8.34 18.42
CA ILE A 363 2.96 -9.41 19.41
C ILE A 363 3.45 -10.73 18.79
N MET A 364 3.90 -10.72 17.55
CA MET A 364 4.29 -11.92 16.78
C MET A 364 3.15 -12.95 16.69
N PHE A 365 1.92 -12.47 16.55
CA PHE A 365 0.74 -13.32 16.46
C PHE A 365 0.85 -14.28 15.27
N GLN A 366 0.61 -15.58 15.53
CA GLN A 366 0.69 -16.65 14.52
C GLN A 366 2.07 -16.76 13.83
N GLU A 367 3.16 -16.36 14.49
CA GLU A 367 4.53 -16.50 13.96
C GLU A 367 4.74 -17.89 13.32
N GLY A 368 5.25 -17.90 12.10
CA GLY A 368 5.55 -19.13 11.34
C GLY A 368 4.32 -19.93 10.89
N LYS A 369 3.10 -19.42 11.07
CA LYS A 369 1.92 -20.04 10.46
C LYS A 369 1.78 -19.63 9.02
N LYS A 370 1.36 -20.58 8.18
CA LYS A 370 1.09 -20.31 6.77
C LYS A 370 -0.01 -19.25 6.64
N ILE A 371 0.23 -18.20 5.88
CA ILE A 371 -0.70 -17.07 5.72
C ILE A 371 -1.97 -17.58 5.04
N ASP A 372 -1.84 -18.17 3.86
CA ASP A 372 -2.91 -18.82 3.15
C ASP A 372 -2.68 -20.34 3.14
N ALA A 373 -3.57 -21.07 3.76
CA ALA A 373 -3.52 -22.53 3.83
C ALA A 373 -4.61 -23.21 3.00
N GLY A 374 -5.27 -22.44 2.12
CA GLY A 374 -6.36 -22.90 1.27
C GLY A 374 -7.70 -23.03 1.99
N THR A 375 -8.75 -23.29 1.24
CA THR A 375 -10.16 -23.26 1.69
C THR A 375 -10.53 -24.36 2.69
N THR A 376 -9.72 -25.42 2.80
CA THR A 376 -9.99 -26.55 3.70
C THR A 376 -9.33 -26.42 5.09
N ALA A 377 -8.42 -25.46 5.27
CA ALA A 377 -7.77 -25.25 6.55
C ALA A 377 -8.67 -24.49 7.51
N ALA A 378 -8.66 -24.86 8.79
CA ALA A 378 -9.32 -24.07 9.82
C ALA A 378 -8.63 -22.71 9.96
N LEU A 379 -9.37 -21.63 9.82
CA LEU A 379 -8.83 -20.26 9.87
C LEU A 379 -7.96 -20.02 11.11
N SER A 380 -8.34 -20.56 12.26
CA SER A 380 -7.60 -20.46 13.54
C SER A 380 -6.19 -21.05 13.50
N THR A 381 -5.85 -21.85 12.47
CA THR A 381 -4.52 -22.48 12.32
C THR A 381 -3.63 -21.73 11.33
N THR A 382 -4.12 -20.65 10.73
CA THR A 382 -3.45 -19.88 9.68
C THR A 382 -2.91 -18.55 10.19
N GLY A 383 -2.10 -17.89 9.39
CA GLY A 383 -1.63 -16.53 9.65
C GLY A 383 -2.75 -15.48 9.61
N ARG A 384 -3.93 -15.83 9.06
CA ARG A 384 -5.14 -15.00 9.00
C ARG A 384 -6.13 -15.31 10.14
N ALA A 385 -5.67 -15.96 11.22
CA ALA A 385 -6.53 -16.31 12.35
C ALA A 385 -7.18 -15.08 12.99
N TYR A 386 -8.33 -15.29 13.65
CA TYR A 386 -9.03 -14.24 14.37
C TYR A 386 -8.18 -13.67 15.52
N PHE A 387 -7.97 -12.36 15.52
CA PHE A 387 -7.14 -11.65 16.48
C PHE A 387 -7.92 -11.05 17.66
N GLY A 388 -9.23 -10.92 17.52
CA GLY A 388 -10.08 -10.20 18.48
C GLY A 388 -9.96 -10.65 19.92
N ASP A 389 -9.66 -11.93 20.16
CA ASP A 389 -9.44 -12.45 21.52
C ASP A 389 -8.27 -11.77 22.23
N ASN A 390 -7.28 -11.28 21.50
CA ASN A 390 -6.09 -10.61 22.04
C ASN A 390 -6.36 -9.16 22.47
N ILE A 391 -7.47 -8.59 22.06
CA ILE A 391 -7.86 -7.20 22.35
C ILE A 391 -9.10 -7.09 23.23
N THR A 392 -9.58 -8.20 23.80
CA THR A 392 -10.69 -8.18 24.75
C THR A 392 -10.28 -7.51 26.06
N GLY A 393 -11.22 -6.77 26.65
CA GLY A 393 -10.98 -6.00 27.86
C GLY A 393 -11.30 -4.53 27.68
N SER A 394 -10.64 -3.68 28.42
CA SER A 394 -10.82 -2.23 28.33
C SER A 394 -9.49 -1.50 28.25
N VAL A 395 -9.45 -0.40 27.51
CA VAL A 395 -8.32 0.50 27.44
C VAL A 395 -8.82 1.90 27.11
N THR A 396 -8.16 2.92 27.67
CA THR A 396 -8.40 4.31 27.30
C THR A 396 -7.18 4.83 26.56
N ALA A 397 -7.32 5.05 25.25
CA ALA A 397 -6.30 5.75 24.47
C ALA A 397 -6.34 7.24 24.78
N THR A 398 -5.19 7.83 25.11
CA THR A 398 -5.08 9.23 25.54
C THR A 398 -4.37 10.10 24.52
N ASP A 399 -3.48 9.51 23.73
CA ASP A 399 -2.70 10.15 22.68
C ASP A 399 -2.02 9.04 21.84
N PHE A 400 -1.39 9.41 20.77
CA PHE A 400 -0.66 8.50 19.89
C PHE A 400 0.36 7.64 20.68
N GLY A 401 0.13 6.35 20.74
CA GLY A 401 0.97 5.41 21.49
C GLY A 401 0.89 5.53 23.01
N LYS A 402 -0.08 6.28 23.54
CA LYS A 402 -0.32 6.38 25.00
C LYS A 402 -1.69 5.84 25.36
N TYR A 403 -1.76 5.19 26.49
CA TYR A 403 -3.01 4.63 27.02
C TYR A 403 -3.00 4.60 28.55
N THR A 404 -4.19 4.46 29.10
CA THR A 404 -4.43 4.24 30.54
C THR A 404 -5.50 3.18 30.73
N ASN A 405 -5.63 2.68 31.95
CA ASN A 405 -6.72 1.78 32.37
C ASN A 405 -6.86 0.50 31.52
N ALA A 406 -5.73 -0.06 31.05
CA ALA A 406 -5.76 -1.33 30.34
C ALA A 406 -6.09 -2.49 31.26
N SER A 407 -7.01 -3.37 30.85
CA SER A 407 -7.41 -4.57 31.57
C SER A 407 -7.76 -5.70 30.60
N GLY A 408 -7.77 -6.95 31.08
CA GLY A 408 -8.04 -8.11 30.24
C GLY A 408 -6.91 -8.44 29.26
N ASN A 409 -7.23 -9.10 28.15
CA ASN A 409 -6.22 -9.54 27.20
C ASN A 409 -5.51 -8.36 26.49
N VAL A 410 -6.22 -7.26 26.23
CA VAL A 410 -5.61 -6.06 25.65
C VAL A 410 -4.46 -5.51 26.51
N GLN A 411 -4.54 -5.65 27.85
CA GLN A 411 -3.43 -5.28 28.74
C GLN A 411 -2.18 -6.12 28.46
N SER A 412 -2.34 -7.43 28.26
CA SER A 412 -1.25 -8.34 27.94
C SER A 412 -0.63 -8.03 26.57
N THR A 413 -1.47 -7.78 25.57
CA THR A 413 -1.05 -7.37 24.22
C THR A 413 -0.25 -6.07 24.26
N LEU A 414 -0.75 -5.04 24.91
CA LEU A 414 -0.04 -3.76 25.07
C LEU A 414 1.21 -3.88 25.95
N GLY A 415 1.27 -4.91 26.81
CA GLY A 415 2.43 -5.25 27.64
C GLY A 415 3.55 -5.95 26.89
N HIS A 416 3.30 -6.48 25.69
CA HIS A 416 4.30 -7.20 24.91
C HIS A 416 5.50 -6.30 24.54
N PRO A 417 6.75 -6.84 24.53
CA PRO A 417 7.94 -6.03 24.24
C PRO A 417 7.88 -5.27 22.91
N LEU A 418 7.36 -5.90 21.83
CA LEU A 418 7.21 -5.26 20.52
C LEU A 418 6.09 -4.21 20.52
N ALA A 419 4.97 -4.45 21.21
CA ALA A 419 3.91 -3.46 21.32
C ALA A 419 4.40 -2.19 22.03
N LYS A 420 5.19 -2.33 23.11
CA LYS A 420 5.84 -1.20 23.79
C LYS A 420 6.86 -0.48 22.90
N HIS A 421 7.61 -1.24 22.12
CA HIS A 421 8.55 -0.71 21.15
C HIS A 421 7.83 0.14 20.09
N LEU A 422 6.77 -0.40 19.51
CA LEU A 422 5.91 0.29 18.54
C LEU A 422 5.27 1.55 19.13
N GLN A 423 4.80 1.51 20.38
CA GLN A 423 4.27 2.70 21.07
C GLN A 423 5.29 3.83 21.14
N GLN A 424 6.52 3.52 21.49
CA GLN A 424 7.58 4.53 21.57
C GLN A 424 7.96 5.06 20.19
N LEU A 425 8.06 4.20 19.17
CA LEU A 425 8.33 4.59 17.79
C LEU A 425 7.23 5.52 17.23
N ASN A 426 5.96 5.23 17.51
CA ASN A 426 4.83 6.10 17.13
C ASN A 426 4.97 7.49 17.75
N GLN A 427 5.32 7.58 19.03
CA GLN A 427 5.53 8.87 19.71
C GLN A 427 6.72 9.63 19.13
N ILE A 428 7.84 8.94 18.85
CA ILE A 428 9.03 9.54 18.26
C ILE A 428 8.71 10.08 16.86
N ARG A 429 8.10 9.25 15.99
CA ARG A 429 7.74 9.67 14.63
C ARG A 429 6.77 10.85 14.64
N ARG A 430 5.76 10.84 15.52
CA ARG A 430 4.78 11.94 15.62
C ARG A 430 5.41 13.25 16.08
N ALA A 431 6.39 13.20 16.96
CA ALA A 431 7.03 14.40 17.49
C ALA A 431 8.04 15.05 16.52
N ILE A 432 8.53 14.31 15.53
CA ILE A 432 9.65 14.72 14.67
C ILE A 432 9.20 14.80 13.21
N PRO A 433 8.88 16.01 12.69
CA PRO A 433 8.43 16.18 11.30
C PRO A 433 9.38 15.60 10.26
N ALA A 434 10.69 15.64 10.50
CA ALA A 434 11.68 15.03 9.64
C ALA A 434 11.45 13.52 9.42
N LEU A 435 11.02 12.79 10.45
CA LEU A 435 10.76 11.36 10.37
C LEU A 435 9.43 11.03 9.68
N GLN A 436 8.46 11.98 9.72
CA GLN A 436 7.16 11.80 9.08
C GLN A 436 7.21 12.11 7.57
N LYS A 437 7.79 13.23 7.18
CA LYS A 437 7.63 13.88 5.88
C LYS A 437 8.95 14.27 5.23
N GLY A 438 10.08 14.03 5.88
CA GLY A 438 11.39 14.48 5.41
C GLY A 438 11.96 13.59 4.31
N GLN A 439 12.82 14.19 3.51
CA GLN A 439 13.71 13.46 2.62
C GLN A 439 14.92 12.95 3.39
N TYR A 440 15.66 12.01 2.83
CA TYR A 440 16.82 11.44 3.51
C TYR A 440 18.14 11.67 2.77
N ASN A 441 19.22 11.50 3.50
CA ASN A 441 20.60 11.53 2.98
C ASN A 441 21.42 10.43 3.66
N THR A 442 22.23 9.71 2.91
CA THR A 442 23.20 8.72 3.39
C THR A 442 24.64 9.03 2.99
N SER A 443 24.84 9.94 2.03
CA SER A 443 26.20 10.30 1.56
C SER A 443 27.04 11.02 2.61
N ASN A 444 26.43 11.61 3.61
CA ASN A 444 27.06 12.25 4.75
C ASN A 444 27.08 11.37 6.00
N VAL A 445 26.95 10.06 5.84
CA VAL A 445 26.94 9.08 6.93
C VAL A 445 28.04 8.04 6.68
N SER A 446 28.78 7.70 7.72
CA SER A 446 29.85 6.69 7.68
C SER A 446 29.87 5.87 8.97
N ASN A 447 30.61 4.78 8.96
CA ASN A 447 30.76 3.88 10.11
C ASN A 447 29.42 3.37 10.66
N SER A 448 28.46 3.07 9.75
CA SER A 448 27.14 2.60 10.13
C SER A 448 26.73 1.35 9.34
N ASN A 449 25.91 0.51 9.95
CA ASN A 449 25.16 -0.52 9.25
C ASN A 449 23.88 0.11 8.66
N ILE A 450 23.06 0.69 9.53
CA ILE A 450 21.85 1.42 9.16
C ILE A 450 21.98 2.81 9.77
N GLY A 451 22.27 3.81 8.92
CA GLY A 451 22.41 5.20 9.35
C GLY A 451 22.01 6.16 8.25
N PHE A 452 21.24 7.19 8.61
CA PHE A 452 20.75 8.19 7.66
C PHE A 452 20.38 9.50 8.37
N ILE A 453 20.35 10.57 7.59
CA ILE A 453 19.87 11.88 8.02
C ILE A 453 18.50 12.08 7.37
N ARG A 454 17.51 12.53 8.14
CA ARG A 454 16.20 12.94 7.65
C ARG A 454 16.04 14.46 7.82
N ARG A 455 15.48 15.14 6.81
CA ARG A 455 15.17 16.58 6.91
C ARG A 455 13.87 16.93 6.22
N TYR A 456 13.09 17.76 6.88
CA TYR A 456 11.85 18.34 6.38
C TYR A 456 11.92 19.86 6.47
N THR A 457 11.68 20.55 5.34
CA THR A 457 11.73 22.00 5.22
C THR A 457 10.54 22.51 4.43
N ALA A 458 9.37 22.52 5.04
CA ALA A 458 8.17 23.06 4.41
C ALA A 458 7.24 23.70 5.46
N ASN A 459 6.32 24.52 5.01
CA ASN A 459 5.30 25.16 5.86
C ASN A 459 5.88 25.92 7.08
N GLY A 460 7.05 26.55 6.91
CA GLY A 460 7.72 27.27 7.98
C GLY A 460 8.39 26.39 9.04
N VAL A 461 8.50 25.09 8.79
CA VAL A 461 9.17 24.12 9.67
C VAL A 461 10.48 23.67 9.03
N ASP A 462 11.58 23.73 9.78
CA ASP A 462 12.83 23.03 9.48
C ASP A 462 13.10 22.02 10.59
N SER A 463 13.07 20.73 10.26
CA SER A 463 13.29 19.63 11.20
C SER A 463 14.36 18.69 10.64
N LEU A 464 15.38 18.38 11.45
CA LEU A 464 16.49 17.52 11.06
C LEU A 464 16.73 16.46 12.14
N ALA A 465 16.88 15.20 11.74
CA ALA A 465 17.17 14.08 12.62
C ALA A 465 18.26 13.20 12.02
N CYS A 466 19.22 12.79 12.86
CA CYS A 466 20.27 11.82 12.54
C CYS A 466 19.91 10.48 13.20
N VAL A 467 19.71 9.43 12.42
CA VAL A 467 19.27 8.12 12.89
C VAL A 467 20.35 7.07 12.69
N ALA A 468 20.63 6.29 13.74
CA ALA A 468 21.47 5.09 13.71
C ALA A 468 20.73 3.93 14.35
N ILE A 469 20.70 2.76 13.67
CA ILE A 469 20.02 1.54 14.12
C ILE A 469 21.03 0.40 14.19
N SER A 470 21.01 -0.36 15.29
CA SER A 470 21.81 -1.59 15.49
C SER A 470 23.31 -1.41 15.21
N GLY A 471 23.86 -0.28 15.59
CA GLY A 471 25.28 0.02 15.36
C GLY A 471 25.60 1.47 15.66
N GLY A 472 26.86 1.86 15.43
CA GLY A 472 27.27 3.25 15.48
C GLY A 472 27.02 3.97 14.15
N ALA A 473 27.24 5.29 14.14
CA ALA A 473 27.27 6.11 12.94
C ALA A 473 28.04 7.40 13.16
N THR A 474 28.64 7.91 12.10
CA THR A 474 29.22 9.27 12.08
C THR A 474 28.52 10.08 11.01
N PHE A 475 27.90 11.16 11.41
CA PHE A 475 27.18 12.10 10.56
C PHE A 475 28.01 13.36 10.36
N THR A 476 28.09 13.85 9.12
CA THR A 476 28.87 15.02 8.75
C THR A 476 28.01 16.07 8.02
N GLY A 477 28.53 17.28 7.85
CA GLY A 477 27.82 18.37 7.18
C GLY A 477 26.61 18.89 7.96
N LEU A 478 26.58 18.68 9.26
CA LEU A 478 25.47 19.06 10.11
C LEU A 478 25.53 20.54 10.50
N PRO A 479 24.36 21.21 10.70
CA PRO A 479 24.30 22.50 11.39
C PRO A 479 24.92 22.41 12.78
N ASN A 480 25.69 23.42 13.15
CA ASN A 480 26.21 23.54 14.52
C ASN A 480 25.07 23.81 15.50
N GLY A 481 25.18 23.27 16.69
CA GLY A 481 24.19 23.47 17.76
C GLY A 481 23.98 22.22 18.62
N THR A 482 22.95 22.25 19.42
CA THR A 482 22.57 21.14 20.30
C THR A 482 21.74 20.13 19.55
N TYR A 483 22.05 18.87 19.75
CA TYR A 483 21.29 17.71 19.26
C TYR A 483 20.84 16.87 20.45
N ILE A 484 19.56 16.52 20.48
CA ILE A 484 18.96 15.73 21.57
C ILE A 484 18.49 14.40 21.00
N ASP A 485 18.91 13.31 21.63
CA ASP A 485 18.45 11.97 21.25
C ASP A 485 17.02 11.73 21.72
N ALA A 486 16.14 11.40 20.79
CA ALA A 486 14.73 11.17 21.08
C ALA A 486 14.50 9.92 21.96
N VAL A 487 15.42 8.94 21.94
CA VAL A 487 15.30 7.69 22.67
C VAL A 487 15.73 7.84 24.14
N THR A 488 16.85 8.49 24.39
CA THR A 488 17.44 8.58 25.76
C THR A 488 17.34 9.95 26.38
N GLY A 489 17.22 11.01 25.56
CA GLY A 489 17.36 12.39 26.01
C GLY A 489 18.81 12.86 26.10
N ASP A 490 19.79 12.04 25.70
CA ASP A 490 21.20 12.43 25.64
C ASP A 490 21.39 13.66 24.76
N GLN A 491 22.28 14.56 25.18
CA GLN A 491 22.55 15.81 24.48
C GLN A 491 23.99 15.86 23.98
N LYS A 492 24.14 16.20 22.71
CA LYS A 492 25.45 16.42 22.07
C LYS A 492 25.51 17.83 21.47
N THR A 493 26.68 18.45 21.58
CA THR A 493 26.97 19.74 20.91
C THR A 493 27.78 19.46 19.65
N VAL A 494 27.23 19.86 18.51
CA VAL A 494 27.91 19.87 17.22
C VAL A 494 28.54 21.24 17.01
N SER A 495 29.86 21.32 16.89
CA SER A 495 30.62 22.53 16.64
C SER A 495 31.37 22.57 15.32
N ASN A 496 31.66 21.40 14.76
CA ASN A 496 32.40 21.21 13.50
C ASN A 496 31.59 20.40 12.47
N GLY A 497 30.26 20.50 12.50
CA GLY A 497 29.40 19.80 11.57
C GLY A 497 29.39 18.27 11.69
N THR A 498 29.95 17.71 12.78
CA THR A 498 30.09 16.25 12.94
C THR A 498 29.44 15.79 14.26
N LEU A 499 28.63 14.73 14.17
CA LEU A 499 28.05 14.01 15.30
C LEU A 499 28.35 12.52 15.18
N THR A 500 28.84 11.91 16.28
CA THR A 500 29.14 10.49 16.33
C THR A 500 28.25 9.81 17.34
N VAL A 501 27.64 8.70 16.92
CA VAL A 501 26.90 7.75 17.75
C VAL A 501 27.77 6.51 17.95
N SER A 502 27.97 6.13 19.20
CA SER A 502 28.70 4.90 19.55
C SER A 502 27.92 3.65 19.12
N SER A 503 28.59 2.51 19.03
CA SER A 503 27.95 1.25 18.68
C SER A 503 26.80 0.91 19.62
N LEU A 504 25.67 0.53 19.03
CA LEU A 504 24.45 0.10 19.70
C LEU A 504 24.29 -1.42 19.57
N GLY A 505 23.62 -2.04 20.52
CA GLY A 505 23.14 -3.42 20.38
C GLY A 505 22.07 -3.55 19.32
N LYS A 506 21.83 -4.78 18.87
CA LYS A 506 20.79 -5.10 17.89
C LYS A 506 19.42 -4.56 18.34
N ALA A 507 18.64 -4.07 17.38
CA ALA A 507 17.31 -3.47 17.59
C ALA A 507 17.30 -2.22 18.51
N ASN A 508 18.47 -1.65 18.84
CA ASN A 508 18.52 -0.37 19.53
C ASN A 508 18.80 0.77 18.55
N MET A 509 18.25 1.91 18.82
CA MET A 509 18.29 3.06 17.93
C MET A 509 18.70 4.34 18.69
N ARG A 510 19.30 5.27 17.96
CA ARG A 510 19.42 6.68 18.37
C ARG A 510 18.84 7.57 17.27
N GLY A 511 18.09 8.57 17.69
CA GLY A 511 17.52 9.59 16.82
C GLY A 511 17.86 10.98 17.35
N TYR A 512 19.03 11.53 16.98
CA TYR A 512 19.46 12.86 17.40
C TYR A 512 18.80 13.94 16.57
N VAL A 513 17.95 14.74 17.21
CA VAL A 513 17.20 15.83 16.60
C VAL A 513 17.93 17.15 16.79
N CYS A 514 18.09 17.91 15.73
CA CYS A 514 18.69 19.26 15.78
C CYS A 514 17.78 20.23 16.55
N CYS A 515 18.32 20.82 17.61
CA CYS A 515 17.66 21.82 18.46
C CYS A 515 18.32 23.22 18.36
N ALA A 516 19.11 23.43 17.30
CA ALA A 516 19.68 24.76 17.01
C ALA A 516 18.59 25.77 16.67
N SER A 517 18.94 27.06 16.77
CA SER A 517 18.01 28.15 16.41
C SER A 517 17.53 28.00 14.96
N GLY A 518 16.22 28.12 14.74
CA GLY A 518 15.57 27.94 13.44
C GLY A 518 15.11 26.52 13.16
N PHE A 519 15.49 25.54 13.98
CA PHE A 519 15.04 24.15 13.81
C PHE A 519 13.90 23.79 14.77
N LYS A 520 12.99 22.93 14.30
CA LYS A 520 11.99 22.29 15.14
C LYS A 520 12.66 21.12 15.90
N GLY A 521 13.16 21.47 17.09
CA GLY A 521 13.79 20.51 18.00
C GLY A 521 12.79 19.79 18.92
N ILE A 522 13.35 19.03 19.85
CA ILE A 522 12.65 18.34 20.95
C ILE A 522 13.21 18.79 22.28
N SER A 523 12.46 18.61 23.37
CA SER A 523 12.86 19.05 24.70
C SER A 523 13.62 17.99 25.52
N GLY A 524 13.68 16.76 25.02
CA GLY A 524 14.31 15.64 25.72
C GLY A 524 13.82 14.33 25.15
N ARG A 525 13.94 13.27 25.93
CA ARG A 525 13.47 11.93 25.61
C ARG A 525 11.97 11.92 25.29
N ILE A 526 11.60 11.09 24.32
CA ILE A 526 10.22 10.85 23.89
C ILE A 526 9.81 9.43 24.28
N GLY A 527 8.71 9.31 25.01
CA GLY A 527 8.19 8.02 25.45
C GLY A 527 8.93 7.39 26.62
N SER A 528 8.55 6.19 26.93
CA SER A 528 9.12 5.41 28.04
C SER A 528 10.14 4.37 27.54
N ASN A 529 11.03 3.91 28.43
CA ASN A 529 11.98 2.83 28.12
C ASN A 529 11.24 1.60 27.61
N GLY A 530 11.53 1.21 26.40
CA GLY A 530 11.17 -0.09 25.87
C GLY A 530 12.25 -1.13 26.15
N THR A 531 11.97 -2.37 25.82
CA THR A 531 12.96 -3.45 25.92
C THR A 531 14.16 -3.20 25.01
N TYR A 532 13.95 -2.63 23.85
CA TYR A 532 14.94 -2.39 22.79
C TYR A 532 15.44 -0.94 22.79
N LEU A 533 14.58 0.06 22.82
CA LEU A 533 14.94 1.48 22.84
C LEU A 533 15.38 1.89 24.27
N LYS A 534 16.67 1.80 24.55
CA LYS A 534 17.28 2.02 25.88
C LYS A 534 18.17 3.26 25.89
#